data_08b06b2837e189160fb42ce2550ee374
#
_entry.id   08b06b2837e189160fb42ce2550ee374
#
_cell.length_a   1.000
_cell.length_b   1.000
_cell.length_c   1.000
_cell.angle_alpha   90.00
_cell.angle_beta   90.00
_cell.angle_gamma   90.00
#
_symmetry.space_group_name_H-M   'P 1'
#
loop_
_entity.id
_entity.type
_entity.pdbx_description
1 polymer ?
#
loop_
_entity_poly.entity_id
_entity_poly.type
_entity_poly.pdbx_seq_one_letter_code
_entity_poly.pdbx_strand_id
1 'polypeptide(L)'
;MAKFANILETVGNTPVVKVGKLAPAGIDLYVKIEAFNPLGSVKDRLALGIIEDAERRGTLKPGQTVIEATSGNTGIGLAMVCAQKGYPLVVTMAESFSVGRRK
;
A
#
# COMPACT_ATOMS: atom_id res chain seq x y z
N MET A 1 -20.93 11.22 5.97
CA MET A 1 -20.22 10.21 5.18
C MET A 1 -19.06 10.86 4.45
N ALA A 2 -17.86 10.29 4.57
CA ALA A 2 -16.69 10.84 3.89
C ALA A 2 -16.74 10.53 2.40
N LYS A 3 -16.33 11.49 1.59
CA LYS A 3 -16.22 11.33 0.14
C LYS A 3 -14.77 11.57 -0.26
N PHE A 4 -14.27 10.74 -1.16
CA PHE A 4 -12.89 10.81 -1.62
C PHE A 4 -12.85 11.01 -3.13
N ALA A 5 -11.89 11.79 -3.61
CA ALA A 5 -11.73 12.05 -5.04
C ALA A 5 -11.21 10.83 -5.79
N ASN A 6 -10.36 10.01 -5.15
CA ASN A 6 -9.85 8.79 -5.73
C ASN A 6 -9.41 7.83 -4.63
N ILE A 7 -9.08 6.60 -5.03
CA ILE A 7 -8.76 5.55 -4.08
C ILE A 7 -7.51 5.83 -3.25
N LEU A 8 -6.57 6.63 -3.75
CA LEU A 8 -5.34 6.92 -3.00
C LEU A 8 -5.61 7.72 -1.74
N GLU A 9 -6.68 8.50 -1.71
CA GLU A 9 -7.05 9.28 -0.53
C GLU A 9 -7.54 8.41 0.63
N THR A 10 -7.87 7.15 0.36
CA THR A 10 -8.30 6.21 1.39
C THR A 10 -7.15 5.49 2.07
N VAL A 11 -5.93 5.61 1.52
CA VAL A 11 -4.74 4.98 2.11
C VAL A 11 -4.40 5.67 3.43
N GLY A 12 -4.18 4.86 4.47
CA GLY A 12 -3.69 5.39 5.74
C GLY A 12 -4.77 5.84 6.72
N ASN A 13 -6.02 5.87 6.31
CA ASN A 13 -7.12 6.22 7.21
C ASN A 13 -7.66 4.97 7.91
N THR A 14 -6.76 4.24 8.55
CA THR A 14 -7.08 2.97 9.18
C THR A 14 -7.59 3.17 10.59
N PRO A 15 -8.59 2.38 11.03
CA PRO A 15 -9.16 2.54 12.37
C PRO A 15 -8.22 1.99 13.44
N VAL A 16 -8.32 2.57 14.64
CA VAL A 16 -7.67 2.06 15.85
C VAL A 16 -8.77 1.48 16.72
N VAL A 17 -8.64 0.22 17.07
CA VAL A 17 -9.67 -0.51 17.82
C VAL A 17 -9.13 -0.94 19.17
N LYS A 18 -9.90 -0.70 20.23
CA LYS A 18 -9.54 -1.14 21.57
C LYS A 18 -9.77 -2.64 21.69
N VAL A 19 -8.75 -3.35 22.18
CA VAL A 19 -8.84 -4.78 22.45
C VAL A 19 -9.41 -4.97 23.86
N GLY A 20 -10.54 -5.68 23.98
CA GLY A 20 -11.21 -5.88 25.27
C GLY A 20 -10.75 -7.12 25.98
N LYS A 21 -11.15 -8.28 25.46
CA LYS A 21 -11.00 -9.54 26.17
C LYS A 21 -9.58 -10.07 26.26
N LEU A 22 -8.75 -9.78 25.26
CA LEU A 22 -7.38 -10.31 25.19
C LEU A 22 -6.37 -9.40 25.88
N ALA A 23 -6.76 -8.19 26.25
CA ALA A 23 -5.86 -7.28 26.92
C ALA A 23 -5.69 -7.68 28.40
N PRO A 24 -4.46 -7.57 28.95
CA PRO A 24 -4.26 -7.78 30.38
C PRO A 24 -5.06 -6.79 31.21
N ALA A 25 -5.46 -7.21 32.42
CA ALA A 25 -6.23 -6.34 33.31
C ALA A 25 -5.43 -5.08 33.65
N GLY A 26 -6.10 -3.93 33.63
CA GLY A 26 -5.49 -2.64 33.93
C GLY A 26 -4.67 -2.03 32.80
N ILE A 27 -4.71 -2.62 31.61
CA ILE A 27 -3.99 -2.11 30.44
C ILE A 27 -4.98 -1.78 29.34
N ASP A 28 -4.85 -0.58 28.75
CA ASP A 28 -5.62 -0.19 27.58
C ASP A 28 -4.79 -0.53 26.35
N LEU A 29 -5.22 -1.53 25.59
CA LEU A 29 -4.52 -2.00 24.40
C LEU A 29 -5.34 -1.65 23.17
N TYR A 30 -4.69 -1.02 22.19
CA TYR A 30 -5.31 -0.64 20.92
C TYR A 30 -4.58 -1.30 19.77
N VAL A 31 -5.32 -1.67 18.75
CA VAL A 31 -4.76 -2.25 17.52
C VAL A 31 -5.15 -1.38 16.33
N LYS A 32 -4.17 -1.01 15.53
CA LYS A 32 -4.40 -0.29 14.29
C LYS A 32 -4.61 -1.30 13.17
N ILE A 33 -5.78 -1.22 12.53
CA ILE A 33 -6.19 -2.23 11.56
C ILE A 33 -5.76 -1.82 10.16
N GLU A 34 -4.54 -2.19 9.77
CA GLU A 34 -4.01 -1.85 8.44
C GLU A 34 -4.71 -2.61 7.30
N ALA A 35 -5.43 -3.68 7.61
CA ALA A 35 -6.25 -4.38 6.63
C ALA A 35 -7.35 -3.51 6.03
N PHE A 36 -7.69 -2.39 6.66
CA PHE A 36 -8.68 -1.44 6.13
C PHE A 36 -8.11 -0.49 5.08
N ASN A 37 -6.83 -0.61 4.72
CA ASN A 37 -6.33 0.08 3.53
C ASN A 37 -7.01 -0.50 2.28
N PRO A 38 -7.09 0.26 1.15
CA PRO A 38 -7.89 -0.15 -0.01
C PRO A 38 -7.55 -1.53 -0.57
N LEU A 39 -6.30 -1.96 -0.49
CA LEU A 39 -5.90 -3.30 -0.92
C LEU A 39 -5.59 -4.23 0.24
N GLY A 40 -5.99 -3.83 1.45
CA GLY A 40 -5.95 -4.68 2.63
C GLY A 40 -4.59 -4.84 3.29
N SER A 41 -3.65 -3.92 3.08
CA SER A 41 -2.29 -4.09 3.57
C SER A 41 -1.61 -2.76 3.90
N VAL A 42 -0.67 -2.81 4.86
CA VAL A 42 0.21 -1.69 5.15
C VAL A 42 1.09 -1.32 3.93
N LYS A 43 1.25 -2.25 2.98
CA LYS A 43 2.02 -2.00 1.77
C LYS A 43 1.37 -0.95 0.87
N ASP A 44 0.07 -0.67 1.04
CA ASP A 44 -0.58 0.44 0.35
C ASP A 44 0.04 1.76 0.77
N ARG A 45 0.33 1.93 2.07
CA ARG A 45 1.02 3.11 2.58
C ARG A 45 2.44 3.23 2.02
N LEU A 46 3.16 2.10 1.98
CA LEU A 46 4.52 2.08 1.47
C LEU A 46 4.55 2.50 0.01
N ALA A 47 3.68 1.92 -0.81
CA ALA A 47 3.63 2.23 -2.23
C ALA A 47 3.30 3.70 -2.49
N LEU A 48 2.28 4.22 -1.83
CA LEU A 48 1.91 5.63 -1.99
C LEU A 48 3.03 6.56 -1.52
N GLY A 49 3.64 6.25 -0.38
CA GLY A 49 4.74 7.05 0.16
C GLY A 49 5.95 7.09 -0.74
N ILE A 50 6.34 5.94 -1.30
CA ILE A 50 7.48 5.87 -2.22
C ILE A 50 7.24 6.72 -3.46
N ILE A 51 6.08 6.57 -4.09
CA ILE A 51 5.77 7.29 -5.32
C ILE A 51 5.66 8.80 -5.05
N GLU A 52 4.97 9.19 -4.00
CA GLU A 52 4.82 10.62 -3.68
C GLU A 52 6.15 11.26 -3.29
N ASP A 53 7.01 10.53 -2.57
CA ASP A 53 8.33 11.03 -2.24
C ASP A 53 9.19 11.22 -3.48
N ALA A 54 9.16 10.26 -4.40
CA ALA A 54 9.90 10.36 -5.66
C ALA A 54 9.40 11.53 -6.51
N GLU A 55 8.09 11.77 -6.53
CA GLU A 55 7.52 12.93 -7.22
C GLU A 55 8.00 14.24 -6.60
N ARG A 56 7.97 14.30 -5.27
CA ARG A 56 8.36 15.51 -4.53
C ARG A 56 9.83 15.86 -4.73
N ARG A 57 10.69 14.82 -4.80
CA ARG A 57 12.12 15.02 -5.03
C ARG A 57 12.47 15.29 -6.49
N GLY A 58 11.53 15.10 -7.40
CA GLY A 58 11.77 15.26 -8.82
C GLY A 58 12.49 14.09 -9.47
N THR A 59 12.66 12.97 -8.78
CA THR A 59 13.29 11.77 -9.34
C THR A 59 12.32 10.97 -10.21
N LEU A 60 11.02 11.16 -10.01
CA LEU A 60 9.98 10.54 -10.83
C LEU A 60 9.18 11.63 -11.52
N LYS A 61 9.19 11.62 -12.84
CA LYS A 61 8.50 12.62 -13.67
C LYS A 61 7.43 11.96 -14.51
N PRO A 62 6.39 12.71 -14.93
CA PRO A 62 5.36 12.14 -15.80
C PRO A 62 5.95 11.45 -17.03
N GLY A 63 5.40 10.30 -17.37
CA GLY A 63 5.85 9.52 -18.52
C GLY A 63 6.95 8.51 -18.23
N GLN A 64 7.58 8.57 -17.05
CA GLN A 64 8.61 7.60 -16.68
C GLN A 64 7.96 6.28 -16.21
N THR A 65 8.67 5.17 -16.47
CA THR A 65 8.22 3.85 -16.04
C THR A 65 8.76 3.54 -14.65
N VAL A 66 7.89 3.02 -13.79
CA VAL A 66 8.26 2.55 -12.47
C VAL A 66 8.58 1.05 -12.57
N ILE A 67 9.75 0.65 -12.08
CA ILE A 67 10.19 -0.73 -12.08
C ILE A 67 10.45 -1.16 -10.65
N GLU A 68 9.89 -2.31 -10.25
CA GLU A 68 10.05 -2.83 -8.91
C GLU A 68 10.19 -4.33 -8.90
N ALA A 69 11.12 -4.84 -8.11
CA ALA A 69 11.26 -6.27 -7.84
C ALA A 69 10.53 -6.57 -6.54
N THR A 70 9.43 -7.29 -6.63
CA THR A 70 8.58 -7.55 -5.48
C THR A 70 7.91 -8.90 -5.59
N SER A 71 7.49 -9.44 -4.46
CA SER A 71 6.87 -10.77 -4.42
C SER A 71 5.42 -10.76 -3.96
N GLY A 72 4.81 -9.62 -3.73
CA GLY A 72 3.46 -9.65 -3.20
C GLY A 72 2.81 -8.28 -3.05
N ASN A 73 2.40 -7.95 -1.83
CA ASN A 73 1.57 -6.78 -1.55
C ASN A 73 2.19 -5.44 -1.97
N THR A 74 3.52 -5.33 -1.96
CA THR A 74 4.17 -4.11 -2.43
C THR A 74 3.91 -3.88 -3.92
N GLY A 75 4.02 -4.94 -4.73
CA GLY A 75 3.73 -4.84 -6.16
C GLY A 75 2.27 -4.50 -6.43
N ILE A 76 1.36 -5.08 -5.66
CA ILE A 76 -0.07 -4.79 -5.77
C ILE A 76 -0.33 -3.32 -5.40
N GLY A 77 0.27 -2.84 -4.32
CA GLY A 77 0.13 -1.44 -3.91
C GLY A 77 0.67 -0.48 -4.96
N LEU A 78 1.85 -0.78 -5.53
CA LEU A 78 2.42 0.04 -6.58
C LEU A 78 1.54 0.05 -7.83
N ALA A 79 0.92 -1.09 -8.17
CA ALA A 79 0.01 -1.16 -9.30
C ALA A 79 -1.17 -0.20 -9.12
N MET A 80 -1.75 -0.16 -7.94
CA MET A 80 -2.84 0.76 -7.63
C MET A 80 -2.39 2.22 -7.76
N VAL A 81 -1.27 2.58 -7.14
CA VAL A 81 -0.79 3.96 -7.13
C VAL A 81 -0.40 4.40 -8.54
N CYS A 82 0.35 3.57 -9.25
CA CYS A 82 0.79 3.90 -10.60
C CYS A 82 -0.38 4.00 -11.58
N ALA A 83 -1.36 3.11 -11.45
CA ALA A 83 -2.56 3.17 -12.29
C ALA A 83 -3.32 4.47 -12.08
N GLN A 84 -3.50 4.88 -10.83
CA GLN A 84 -4.23 6.12 -10.52
C GLN A 84 -3.47 7.36 -10.97
N LYS A 85 -2.14 7.36 -10.86
CA LYS A 85 -1.31 8.51 -11.23
C LYS A 85 -0.87 8.51 -12.70
N GLY A 86 -1.07 7.41 -13.40
CA GLY A 86 -0.75 7.33 -14.83
C GLY A 86 0.68 6.93 -15.14
N TYR A 87 1.39 6.26 -14.23
CA TYR A 87 2.74 5.75 -14.50
C TYR A 87 2.69 4.31 -15.01
N PRO A 88 3.41 3.99 -16.10
CA PRO A 88 3.61 2.60 -16.46
C PRO A 88 4.38 1.87 -15.35
N LEU A 89 3.99 0.65 -15.06
CA LEU A 89 4.63 -0.16 -14.02
C LEU A 89 5.11 -1.48 -14.60
N VAL A 90 6.35 -1.84 -14.26
CA VAL A 90 6.91 -3.15 -14.54
C VAL A 90 7.30 -3.79 -13.22
N VAL A 91 6.75 -4.96 -12.95
CA VAL A 91 7.05 -5.72 -11.72
C VAL A 91 7.79 -6.98 -12.12
N THR A 92 8.94 -7.20 -11.48
CA THR A 92 9.72 -8.42 -11.69
C THR A 92 9.65 -9.29 -10.45
N MET A 93 9.65 -10.62 -10.63
CA MET A 93 9.59 -11.56 -9.53
C MET A 93 10.64 -12.64 -9.76
N ALA A 94 11.30 -13.07 -8.67
CA ALA A 94 12.25 -14.15 -8.75
C ALA A 94 11.54 -15.49 -9.01
N GLU A 95 12.16 -16.38 -9.79
CA GLU A 95 11.59 -17.68 -10.09
C GLU A 95 11.40 -18.56 -8.85
N SER A 96 12.18 -18.28 -7.80
CA SER A 96 12.06 -19.00 -6.53
C SER A 96 10.73 -18.75 -5.83
N PHE A 97 9.98 -17.74 -6.25
CA PHE A 97 8.68 -17.48 -5.68
C PHE A 97 7.65 -18.47 -6.21
N SER A 98 6.53 -18.56 -5.52
CA SER A 98 5.46 -19.49 -5.87
C SER A 98 5.00 -19.29 -7.32
N VAL A 99 4.76 -20.41 -8.02
CA VAL A 99 4.26 -20.40 -9.40
C VAL A 99 2.96 -19.61 -9.50
N GLY A 100 2.10 -19.68 -8.49
CA GLY A 100 0.84 -18.97 -8.47
C GLY A 100 0.98 -17.45 -8.55
N ARG A 101 2.08 -16.91 -8.05
CA ARG A 101 2.33 -15.46 -8.09
C ARG A 101 2.82 -14.97 -9.45
N ARG A 102 3.25 -15.88 -10.30
CA ARG A 102 3.76 -15.55 -11.63
C ARG A 102 2.66 -15.44 -12.66
N LYS A 103 1.48 -15.82 -12.30
CA LYS A 103 0.30 -15.75 -13.16
C LYS A 103 -0.52 -14.45 -12.90
#